data_2495f4a2b29c382d2c2fcd599cccedfa
#
_entry.id   2495f4a2b29c382d2c2fcd599cccedfa
#
_cell.length_a   1.000
_cell.length_b   1.000
_cell.length_c   1.000
_cell.angle_alpha   90.00
_cell.angle_beta   90.00
_cell.angle_gamma   90.00
#
_symmetry.space_group_name_H-M   'P 1'
#
loop_
_entity.id
_entity.type
_entity.pdbx_description
1 polymer ?
#
loop_
_entity_poly.entity_id
_entity_poly.type
_entity_poly.pdbx_seq_one_letter_code
_entity_poly.pdbx_strand_id
1 'polypeptide(L)'
;MFPKEEQNRIRMTLSSVLEGVVSQRLVKTLDGGRAAAIEIMRRTPRIAELIAQDRDYEILDTIEEGKEIYGSQSFDQALLDLHKQGKISEEVVLENATNASDMKLKLQGIGMAEEESDDDTAPKDIFELKESEE
;
A
#
# COMPACT_ATOMS: atom_id res chain seq x y z
N MET A 1 6.63 20.32 -24.69
CA MET A 1 7.72 19.68 -23.92
C MET A 1 8.77 20.75 -23.60
N PHE A 2 9.20 20.85 -22.36
CA PHE A 2 10.11 21.91 -21.93
C PHE A 2 11.58 21.54 -22.19
N PRO A 3 12.45 22.52 -22.59
CA PRO A 3 13.90 22.30 -22.61
C PRO A 3 14.46 21.90 -21.26
N LYS A 4 15.61 21.22 -21.22
CA LYS A 4 16.21 20.71 -19.97
C LYS A 4 16.40 21.76 -18.87
N GLU A 5 16.81 22.97 -19.24
CA GLU A 5 17.00 24.09 -18.30
C GLU A 5 15.67 24.52 -17.66
N GLU A 6 14.59 24.55 -18.45
CA GLU A 6 13.25 24.87 -17.98
C GLU A 6 12.68 23.71 -17.13
N GLN A 7 12.95 22.46 -17.50
CA GLN A 7 12.56 21.28 -16.71
C GLN A 7 13.15 21.34 -15.30
N ASN A 8 14.43 21.65 -15.18
CA ASN A 8 15.08 21.78 -13.86
C ASN A 8 14.46 22.89 -13.02
N ARG A 9 14.15 24.04 -13.63
CA ARG A 9 13.48 25.15 -12.96
C ARG A 9 12.08 24.77 -12.48
N ILE A 10 11.31 24.07 -13.32
CA ILE A 10 9.98 23.57 -12.98
C ILE A 10 10.06 22.56 -11.84
N ARG A 11 11.00 21.62 -11.86
CA ARG A 11 11.21 20.67 -10.77
C ARG A 11 11.56 21.35 -9.46
N MET A 12 12.43 22.33 -9.48
CA MET A 12 12.78 23.13 -8.29
C MET A 12 11.54 23.85 -7.74
N THR A 13 10.75 24.45 -8.60
CA THR A 13 9.51 25.14 -8.20
C THR A 13 8.50 24.16 -7.63
N LEU A 14 8.24 23.02 -8.29
CA LEU A 14 7.32 21.98 -7.79
C LEU A 14 7.78 21.42 -6.44
N SER A 15 9.08 21.15 -6.28
CA SER A 15 9.62 20.62 -5.03
C SER A 15 9.40 21.56 -3.84
N SER A 16 9.32 22.88 -4.08
CA SER A 16 9.13 23.88 -3.05
C SER A 16 7.68 24.23 -2.76
N VAL A 17 6.75 24.06 -3.71
CA VAL A 17 5.35 24.52 -3.59
C VAL A 17 4.33 23.38 -3.52
N LEU A 18 4.65 22.19 -4.04
CA LEU A 18 3.71 21.06 -4.06
C LEU A 18 3.47 20.53 -2.65
N GLU A 19 2.22 20.54 -2.21
CA GLU A 19 1.83 20.07 -0.88
C GLU A 19 1.39 18.58 -0.88
N GLY A 20 0.76 18.15 -1.95
CA GLY A 20 0.33 16.78 -2.11
C GLY A 20 -0.35 16.53 -3.44
N VAL A 21 -0.49 15.24 -3.75
CA VAL A 21 -1.23 14.77 -4.93
C VAL A 21 -2.17 13.66 -4.50
N VAL A 22 -3.43 13.75 -4.87
CA VAL A 22 -4.43 12.71 -4.68
C VAL A 22 -4.90 12.25 -6.05
N SER A 23 -4.73 10.97 -6.34
CA SER A 23 -5.16 10.33 -7.58
C SER A 23 -6.16 9.24 -7.29
N GLN A 24 -7.13 9.04 -8.17
CA GLN A 24 -8.23 8.09 -7.97
C GLN A 24 -8.42 7.21 -9.19
N ARG A 25 -8.66 5.92 -8.98
CA ARG A 25 -9.13 4.97 -9.97
C ARG A 25 -10.38 4.28 -9.47
N LEU A 26 -11.31 3.98 -10.37
CA LEU A 26 -12.49 3.17 -10.07
C LEU A 26 -12.22 1.72 -10.48
N VAL A 27 -12.47 0.81 -9.57
CA VAL A 27 -12.32 -0.63 -9.78
C VAL A 27 -13.64 -1.35 -9.53
N LYS A 28 -13.86 -2.47 -10.23
CA LYS A 28 -15.08 -3.27 -10.09
C LYS A 28 -15.13 -3.97 -8.74
N THR A 29 -16.27 -3.89 -8.09
CA THR A 29 -16.53 -4.59 -6.82
C THR A 29 -17.22 -5.93 -7.05
N LEU A 30 -17.19 -6.79 -6.03
CA LEU A 30 -17.84 -8.11 -6.08
C LEU A 30 -19.35 -8.04 -6.23
N ASP A 31 -20.00 -6.98 -5.78
CA ASP A 31 -21.45 -6.74 -5.89
C ASP A 31 -21.88 -6.15 -7.24
N GLY A 32 -20.97 -5.97 -8.18
CA GLY A 32 -21.23 -5.38 -9.50
C GLY A 32 -21.15 -3.86 -9.56
N GLY A 33 -20.85 -3.19 -8.45
CA GLY A 33 -20.60 -1.76 -8.38
C GLY A 33 -19.16 -1.36 -8.65
N ARG A 34 -18.76 -0.22 -8.14
CA ARG A 34 -17.39 0.30 -8.23
C ARG A 34 -16.92 0.88 -6.91
N ALA A 35 -15.64 0.71 -6.60
CA ALA A 35 -14.97 1.32 -5.48
C ALA A 35 -13.81 2.20 -5.97
N ALA A 36 -13.49 3.22 -5.21
CA ALA A 36 -12.36 4.10 -5.49
C ALA A 36 -11.08 3.54 -4.84
N ALA A 37 -10.06 3.27 -5.65
CA ALA A 37 -8.69 3.09 -5.17
C ALA A 37 -8.00 4.45 -5.25
N ILE A 38 -7.49 4.92 -4.13
CA ILE A 38 -6.94 6.27 -4.00
C ILE A 38 -5.45 6.19 -3.70
N GLU A 39 -4.64 6.87 -4.50
CA GLU A 39 -3.23 7.11 -4.24
C GLU A 39 -3.06 8.49 -3.62
N ILE A 40 -2.31 8.57 -2.54
CA ILE A 40 -2.06 9.80 -1.81
C ILE A 40 -0.55 9.98 -1.68
N MET A 41 -0.03 11.03 -2.28
CA MET A 41 1.34 11.50 -2.06
C MET A 41 1.30 12.77 -1.21
N ARG A 42 1.92 12.75 -0.05
CA ARG A 42 2.10 13.96 0.77
C ARG A 42 3.53 14.46 0.65
N ARG A 43 3.66 15.77 0.52
CA ARG A 43 4.98 16.37 0.49
C ARG A 43 5.69 16.15 1.82
N THR A 44 6.84 15.53 1.75
CA THR A 44 7.81 15.43 2.83
C THR A 44 9.13 16.00 2.35
N PRO A 45 10.10 16.30 3.21
CA PRO A 45 11.43 16.72 2.77
C PRO A 45 12.07 15.73 1.80
N ARG A 46 11.84 14.42 1.99
CA ARG A 46 12.34 13.37 1.09
C ARG A 46 11.68 13.45 -0.29
N ILE A 47 10.35 13.57 -0.35
CA ILE A 47 9.63 13.72 -1.62
C ILE A 47 10.08 14.98 -2.37
N ALA A 48 10.22 16.11 -1.67
CA ALA A 48 10.71 17.34 -2.26
C ALA A 48 12.12 17.18 -2.85
N GLU A 49 13.00 16.51 -2.15
CA GLU A 49 14.36 16.18 -2.61
C GLU A 49 14.34 15.32 -3.88
N LEU A 50 13.52 14.27 -3.90
CA LEU A 50 13.39 13.37 -5.06
C LEU A 50 12.87 14.10 -6.30
N ILE A 51 11.90 15.00 -6.15
CA ILE A 51 11.38 15.83 -7.24
C ILE A 51 12.47 16.75 -7.77
N ALA A 52 13.19 17.44 -6.89
CA ALA A 52 14.26 18.38 -7.27
C ALA A 52 15.41 17.69 -8.00
N GLN A 53 15.75 16.44 -7.61
CA GLN A 53 16.85 15.66 -8.15
C GLN A 53 16.48 14.79 -9.35
N ASP A 54 15.26 14.87 -9.88
CA ASP A 54 14.78 14.00 -10.99
C ASP A 54 14.86 12.49 -10.66
N ARG A 55 14.59 12.13 -9.40
CA ARG A 55 14.60 10.76 -8.91
C ARG A 55 13.17 10.23 -8.73
N ASP A 56 12.34 10.43 -9.73
CA ASP A 56 10.91 10.10 -9.70
C ASP A 56 10.65 8.61 -9.46
N TYR A 57 11.56 7.74 -9.87
CA TYR A 57 11.47 6.29 -9.68
C TYR A 57 11.52 5.84 -8.22
N GLU A 58 12.01 6.69 -7.30
CA GLU A 58 12.04 6.40 -5.86
C GLU A 58 10.82 6.96 -5.12
N ILE A 59 9.98 7.75 -5.79
CA ILE A 59 8.81 8.39 -5.14
C ILE A 59 7.80 7.34 -4.70
N LEU A 60 7.53 6.33 -5.51
CA LEU A 60 6.55 5.28 -5.19
C LEU A 60 6.94 4.52 -3.92
N ASP A 61 8.17 4.08 -3.81
CA ASP A 61 8.67 3.39 -2.62
C ASP A 61 8.58 4.30 -1.38
N THR A 62 8.90 5.57 -1.52
CA THR A 62 8.81 6.56 -0.44
C THR A 62 7.36 6.79 0.00
N ILE A 63 6.40 6.79 -0.93
CA ILE A 63 4.96 6.86 -0.63
C ILE A 63 4.54 5.63 0.19
N GLU A 64 4.93 4.43 -0.21
CA GLU A 64 4.58 3.18 0.46
C GLU A 64 5.18 3.08 1.87
N GLU A 65 6.43 3.46 2.04
CA GLU A 65 7.11 3.52 3.33
C GLU A 65 6.48 4.54 4.29
N GLY A 66 5.92 5.61 3.76
CA GLY A 66 5.30 6.69 4.53
C GLY A 66 3.85 6.44 4.96
N LYS A 67 3.26 5.29 4.65
CA LYS A 67 1.84 5.00 4.92
C LYS A 67 1.46 5.22 6.39
N GLU A 68 2.21 4.65 7.29
CA GLU A 68 1.93 4.70 8.74
C GLU A 68 2.21 6.07 9.36
N ILE A 69 3.25 6.74 8.89
CA ILE A 69 3.74 7.99 9.48
C ILE A 69 3.03 9.21 8.89
N TYR A 70 2.88 9.26 7.58
CA TYR A 70 2.39 10.44 6.85
C TYR A 70 0.97 10.28 6.29
N GLY A 71 0.40 9.07 6.35
CA GLY A 71 -0.89 8.77 5.73
C GLY A 71 -0.83 8.77 4.20
N SER A 72 0.35 8.61 3.60
CA SER A 72 0.51 8.37 2.17
C SER A 72 0.16 6.93 1.82
N GLN A 73 -0.26 6.69 0.59
CA GLN A 73 -0.51 5.32 0.10
C GLN A 73 -0.40 5.26 -1.41
N SER A 74 0.09 4.13 -1.94
CA SER A 74 0.09 3.82 -3.36
C SER A 74 -1.25 3.21 -3.81
N PHE A 75 -1.49 3.16 -5.12
CA PHE A 75 -2.64 2.42 -5.68
C PHE A 75 -2.62 0.95 -5.27
N ASP A 76 -1.46 0.32 -5.28
CA ASP A 76 -1.31 -1.10 -4.93
C ASP A 76 -1.70 -1.35 -3.47
N GLN A 77 -1.29 -0.47 -2.56
CA GLN A 77 -1.72 -0.53 -1.16
C GLN A 77 -3.23 -0.31 -1.00
N ALA A 78 -3.81 0.62 -1.76
CA ALA A 78 -5.27 0.85 -1.75
C ALA A 78 -6.05 -0.34 -2.28
N LEU A 79 -5.58 -0.99 -3.35
CA LEU A 79 -6.19 -2.21 -3.90
C LEU A 79 -6.15 -3.36 -2.88
N LEU A 80 -5.01 -3.52 -2.21
CA LEU A 80 -4.85 -4.55 -1.18
C LEU A 80 -5.81 -4.32 -0.01
N ASP A 81 -5.96 -3.08 0.45
CA ASP A 81 -6.89 -2.73 1.52
C ASP A 81 -8.36 -3.02 1.11
N LEU A 82 -8.76 -2.69 -0.11
CA LEU A 82 -10.09 -3.02 -0.64
C LEU A 82 -10.32 -4.54 -0.71
N HIS A 83 -9.31 -5.31 -1.08
CA HIS A 83 -9.38 -6.76 -1.10
C HIS A 83 -9.53 -7.34 0.32
N LYS A 84 -8.74 -6.87 1.27
CA LYS A 84 -8.85 -7.26 2.69
C LYS A 84 -10.20 -6.93 3.30
N GLN A 85 -10.85 -5.88 2.84
CA GLN A 85 -12.22 -5.53 3.23
C GLN A 85 -13.30 -6.38 2.55
N GLY A 86 -12.91 -7.29 1.66
CA GLY A 86 -13.83 -8.15 0.91
C GLY A 86 -14.63 -7.42 -0.19
N LYS A 87 -14.18 -6.25 -0.63
CA LYS A 87 -14.89 -5.43 -1.64
C LYS A 87 -14.55 -5.79 -3.07
N ILE A 88 -13.31 -6.21 -3.35
CA ILE A 88 -12.83 -6.59 -4.67
C ILE A 88 -12.17 -7.96 -4.66
N SER A 89 -12.19 -8.63 -5.82
CA SER A 89 -11.56 -9.93 -6.00
C SER A 89 -10.03 -9.81 -6.19
N GLU A 90 -9.33 -10.91 -5.99
CA GLU A 90 -7.90 -11.02 -6.29
C GLU A 90 -7.60 -10.70 -7.76
N GLU A 91 -8.46 -11.17 -8.71
CA GLU A 91 -8.31 -10.86 -10.13
C GLU A 91 -8.31 -9.36 -10.40
N VAL A 92 -9.26 -8.62 -9.78
CA VAL A 92 -9.35 -7.16 -9.92
C VAL A 92 -8.11 -6.48 -9.34
N VAL A 93 -7.58 -6.96 -8.23
CA VAL A 93 -6.30 -6.45 -7.67
C VAL A 93 -5.18 -6.61 -8.69
N LEU A 94 -5.00 -7.79 -9.25
CA LEU A 94 -3.90 -8.09 -10.19
C LEU A 94 -4.05 -7.37 -11.52
N GLU A 95 -5.28 -7.21 -12.03
CA GLU A 95 -5.53 -6.46 -13.27
C GLU A 95 -5.19 -4.97 -13.16
N ASN A 96 -5.34 -4.38 -11.99
CA ASN A 96 -5.17 -2.95 -11.74
C ASN A 96 -3.85 -2.60 -11.05
N ALA A 97 -3.10 -3.58 -10.56
CA ALA A 97 -1.85 -3.35 -9.85
C ALA A 97 -0.77 -2.74 -10.74
N THR A 98 -0.02 -1.80 -10.20
CA THR A 98 1.16 -1.24 -10.85
C THR A 98 2.28 -2.27 -10.92
N ASN A 99 2.46 -3.06 -9.87
CA ASN A 99 3.38 -4.19 -9.81
C ASN A 99 2.61 -5.49 -9.46
N ALA A 100 2.11 -6.17 -10.48
CA ALA A 100 1.32 -7.38 -10.32
C ALA A 100 2.10 -8.53 -9.67
N SER A 101 3.39 -8.66 -9.94
CA SER A 101 4.25 -9.71 -9.37
C SER A 101 4.42 -9.55 -7.85
N ASP A 102 4.71 -8.35 -7.40
CA ASP A 102 4.81 -8.03 -5.98
C ASP A 102 3.45 -8.20 -5.27
N MET A 103 2.40 -7.76 -5.90
CA MET A 103 1.04 -7.89 -5.38
C MET A 103 0.61 -9.35 -5.22
N LYS A 104 0.99 -10.21 -6.17
CA LYS A 104 0.71 -11.65 -6.09
C LYS A 104 1.38 -12.28 -4.87
N LEU A 105 2.62 -11.91 -4.57
CA LEU A 105 3.33 -12.38 -3.38
C LEU A 105 2.64 -11.89 -2.09
N LYS A 106 2.22 -10.65 -2.05
CA LYS A 106 1.49 -10.08 -0.90
C LYS A 106 0.14 -10.77 -0.65
N LEU A 107 -0.60 -11.08 -1.71
CA LEU A 107 -1.86 -11.82 -1.62
C LEU A 107 -1.67 -13.25 -1.10
N GLN A 108 -0.63 -13.94 -1.56
CA GLN A 108 -0.27 -15.28 -1.05
C GLN A 108 0.10 -15.23 0.44
N GLY A 109 0.85 -14.21 0.87
CA GLY A 109 1.20 -14.02 2.28
C GLY A 109 -0.02 -13.76 3.18
N ILE A 110 -1.04 -13.08 2.67
CA ILE A 110 -2.30 -12.85 3.40
C ILE A 110 -3.05 -14.17 3.57
N GLY A 111 -3.15 -14.99 2.52
CA GLY A 111 -3.81 -16.30 2.59
C GLY A 111 -3.16 -17.23 3.62
N MET A 112 -1.83 -17.23 3.71
CA MET A 112 -1.11 -18.01 4.72
C MET A 112 -1.36 -17.54 6.15
N ALA A 113 -1.50 -16.22 6.35
CA ALA A 113 -1.79 -15.67 7.68
C ALA A 113 -3.22 -15.94 8.15
N GLU A 114 -4.17 -16.06 7.23
CA GLU A 114 -5.55 -16.45 7.55
C GLU A 114 -5.66 -17.95 7.87
N GLU A 115 -4.87 -18.81 7.20
CA GLU A 115 -4.81 -20.25 7.49
C GLU A 115 -4.17 -20.55 8.85
N GLU A 116 -3.17 -19.76 9.28
CA GLU A 116 -2.54 -19.91 10.60
C GLU A 116 -3.43 -19.43 11.75
N SER A 117 -4.41 -18.57 11.51
CA SER A 117 -5.32 -18.07 12.55
C SER A 117 -6.49 -18.99 12.87
N ASP A 118 -6.79 -19.98 12.02
CA ASP A 118 -7.85 -20.96 12.23
C ASP A 118 -7.38 -22.23 12.98
N ASP A 119 -6.09 -22.37 13.24
CA ASP A 119 -5.56 -23.47 14.08
C ASP A 119 -5.38 -23.03 15.54
N ASP A 120 -6.47 -22.55 16.14
CA ASP A 120 -6.56 -22.33 17.60
C ASP A 120 -6.91 -23.65 18.33
N THR A 121 -6.10 -24.68 18.11
CA THR A 121 -6.02 -25.84 18.99
C THR A 121 -4.78 -25.71 19.88
N ALA A 122 -4.77 -24.68 20.73
CA ALA A 122 -3.89 -24.73 21.89
C ALA A 122 -4.31 -25.87 22.80
N PRO A 123 -3.42 -26.80 23.16
CA PRO A 123 -3.74 -27.85 24.13
C PRO A 123 -4.01 -27.19 25.47
N LYS A 124 -5.25 -27.36 25.92
CA LYS A 124 -5.73 -26.85 27.23
C LYS A 124 -5.17 -27.62 28.43
N ASP A 125 -4.14 -28.44 28.25
CA ASP A 125 -3.72 -29.45 29.24
C ASP A 125 -2.37 -29.18 29.92
N ILE A 126 -1.87 -27.94 29.95
CA ILE A 126 -0.59 -27.66 30.62
C ILE A 126 -0.75 -27.18 32.08
N PHE A 127 -1.96 -26.89 32.55
CA PHE A 127 -2.18 -26.32 33.89
C PHE A 127 -2.77 -27.25 34.96
N GLU A 128 -3.06 -28.51 34.66
CA GLU A 128 -3.66 -29.45 35.65
C GLU A 128 -2.69 -30.41 36.39
N LEU A 129 -1.38 -30.22 36.27
CA LEU A 129 -0.40 -31.13 36.90
C LEU A 129 0.39 -30.55 38.08
N LYS A 130 -0.15 -29.57 38.83
CA LYS A 130 0.56 -29.01 39.99
C LYS A 130 -0.23 -28.91 41.28
N GLU A 131 -1.28 -29.67 41.47
CA GLU A 131 -1.98 -29.72 42.75
C GLU A 131 -2.19 -31.14 43.31
N SER A 132 -1.21 -32.01 43.22
CA SER A 132 -1.25 -33.28 43.93
C SER A 132 0.12 -33.72 44.40
N GLU A 133 0.78 -32.90 45.21
CA GLU A 133 1.86 -33.35 46.11
C GLU A 133 1.84 -32.51 47.39
N GLU A 134 1.01 -32.90 48.29
CA GLU A 134 1.27 -32.90 49.71
C GLU A 134 0.87 -34.26 50.30
#